data_cd86ec09d35afdf448a758193432631a
#
_entry.id   cd86ec09d35afdf448a758193432631a
#
_cell.length_a   1.000
_cell.length_b   1.000
_cell.length_c   1.000
_cell.angle_alpha   90.00
_cell.angle_beta   90.00
_cell.angle_gamma   90.00
#
_symmetry.space_group_name_H-M   'P 1'
#
loop_
_entity.id
_entity.type
_entity.pdbx_description
1 polymer ?
#
loop_
_entity_poly.entity_id
_entity_poly.type
_entity_poly.pdbx_seq_one_letter_code
_entity_poly.pdbx_strand_id
1 'polypeptide(L)'
;AVNGGEHGDQYQVGEMDPAELDRWTVFDVEPTVEDWLTWAKDRVSTVVWDFINQNHKHLEHSGDFEPNKVYPSRRSWARLDECMQMAGLLQDPQVSAGPTFFNLASGFVGFEGAVAFNDFAMNYSTQVTVKDILEDGKLDKVKDFSINDHCSLIEKMDSDEVFKEEVPQEQMDNLAA
;
A
#
# COMPACT_ATOMS: atom_id res chain seq x y z
N ALA A 1 -14.54 -15.85 13.60
CA ALA A 1 -13.38 -15.08 14.05
C ALA A 1 -13.83 -14.03 15.05
N VAL A 2 -13.06 -13.80 16.07
CA VAL A 2 -13.27 -12.76 17.07
C VAL A 2 -12.00 -11.91 17.16
N ASN A 3 -12.15 -10.62 17.45
CA ASN A 3 -11.01 -9.77 17.76
C ASN A 3 -10.65 -10.01 19.23
N GLY A 4 -9.49 -10.59 19.47
CA GLY A 4 -8.97 -10.95 20.79
C GLY A 4 -7.53 -10.47 20.97
N GLY A 5 -6.81 -11.09 21.89
CA GLY A 5 -5.42 -10.80 22.18
C GLY A 5 -5.22 -9.50 22.96
N GLU A 6 -4.05 -8.88 22.81
CA GLU A 6 -3.67 -7.66 23.54
C GLU A 6 -4.59 -6.46 23.24
N HIS A 7 -5.35 -6.50 22.15
CA HIS A 7 -6.32 -5.46 21.76
C HIS A 7 -7.79 -5.83 22.10
N GLY A 8 -8.02 -6.96 22.79
CA GLY A 8 -9.36 -7.43 23.12
C GLY A 8 -10.18 -6.43 23.94
N ASP A 9 -9.54 -5.68 24.83
CA ASP A 9 -10.18 -4.66 25.66
C ASP A 9 -10.71 -3.45 24.86
N GLN A 10 -10.23 -3.23 23.65
CA GLN A 10 -10.66 -2.14 22.77
C GLN A 10 -11.91 -2.49 21.95
N TYR A 11 -12.26 -3.79 21.90
CA TYR A 11 -13.45 -4.27 21.24
C TYR A 11 -14.43 -4.82 22.27
N GLN A 12 -15.71 -4.52 22.11
CA GLN A 12 -16.77 -5.12 22.95
C GLN A 12 -16.97 -6.60 22.57
N VAL A 13 -15.99 -7.42 22.93
CA VAL A 13 -16.06 -8.87 22.72
C VAL A 13 -16.41 -9.50 24.07
N GLY A 14 -17.54 -10.23 24.12
CA GLY A 14 -17.90 -11.01 25.29
C GLY A 14 -16.89 -12.14 25.53
N GLU A 15 -16.54 -12.36 26.78
CA GLU A 15 -15.71 -13.52 27.15
C GLU A 15 -16.43 -14.82 26.75
N MET A 16 -15.68 -15.71 26.09
CA MET A 16 -16.18 -17.06 25.77
C MET A 16 -16.15 -17.93 27.02
N ASP A 17 -17.23 -18.63 27.26
CA ASP A 17 -17.32 -19.66 28.31
C ASP A 17 -16.27 -20.77 28.03
N PRO A 18 -15.58 -21.28 29.05
CA PRO A 18 -14.66 -22.41 28.90
C PRO A 18 -15.28 -23.64 28.21
N ALA A 19 -16.57 -23.89 28.40
CA ALA A 19 -17.28 -24.98 27.72
C ALA A 19 -17.53 -24.69 26.23
N GLU A 20 -17.57 -23.43 25.83
CA GLU A 20 -17.57 -23.03 24.40
C GLU A 20 -16.19 -23.17 23.80
N LEU A 21 -15.14 -22.72 24.48
CA LEU A 21 -13.75 -22.82 24.01
C LEU A 21 -13.33 -24.28 23.81
N ASP A 22 -13.76 -25.20 24.67
CA ASP A 22 -13.47 -26.64 24.56
C ASP A 22 -14.02 -27.28 23.27
N ARG A 23 -14.98 -26.64 22.61
CA ARG A 23 -15.57 -27.09 21.33
C ARG A 23 -14.88 -26.56 20.09
N TRP A 24 -13.94 -25.64 20.25
CA TRP A 24 -13.26 -24.95 19.14
C TRP A 24 -11.77 -25.20 19.15
N THR A 25 -11.19 -25.30 17.97
CA THR A 25 -9.75 -25.17 17.82
C THR A 25 -9.44 -23.69 17.61
N VAL A 26 -8.71 -23.09 18.53
CA VAL A 26 -8.37 -21.67 18.53
C VAL A 26 -7.00 -21.49 17.86
N PHE A 27 -6.92 -20.56 16.91
CA PHE A 27 -5.69 -20.14 16.29
C PHE A 27 -5.57 -18.63 16.41
N ASP A 28 -4.42 -18.16 16.88
CA ASP A 28 -4.07 -16.75 16.82
C ASP A 28 -3.54 -16.41 15.43
N VAL A 29 -4.05 -15.32 14.86
CA VAL A 29 -3.64 -14.85 13.54
C VAL A 29 -3.10 -13.44 13.67
N GLU A 30 -1.79 -13.30 13.48
CA GLU A 30 -1.06 -12.04 13.53
C GLU A 30 -0.41 -11.78 12.16
N PRO A 31 -1.17 -11.26 11.19
CA PRO A 31 -0.63 -11.01 9.86
C PRO A 31 0.40 -9.89 9.91
N THR A 32 1.52 -10.05 9.21
CA THR A 32 2.56 -9.03 9.07
C THR A 32 2.19 -7.98 8.01
N VAL A 33 2.97 -6.89 7.91
CA VAL A 33 2.80 -5.90 6.82
C VAL A 33 3.10 -6.55 5.47
N GLU A 34 4.11 -7.42 5.42
CA GLU A 34 4.53 -8.17 4.23
C GLU A 34 3.42 -9.10 3.70
N ASP A 35 2.66 -9.73 4.62
CA ASP A 35 1.49 -10.53 4.24
C ASP A 35 0.44 -9.68 3.52
N TRP A 36 0.20 -8.46 4.02
CA TRP A 36 -0.72 -7.54 3.37
C TRP A 36 -0.18 -7.05 2.02
N LEU A 37 1.10 -6.67 1.93
CA LEU A 37 1.73 -6.23 0.68
C LEU A 37 1.69 -7.33 -0.38
N THR A 38 1.97 -8.57 0.01
CA THR A 38 1.87 -9.73 -0.88
C THR A 38 0.44 -9.93 -1.39
N TRP A 39 -0.55 -9.84 -0.51
CA TRP A 39 -1.96 -9.94 -0.88
C TRP A 39 -2.41 -8.77 -1.75
N ALA A 40 -1.94 -7.56 -1.47
CA ALA A 40 -2.35 -6.32 -2.11
C ALA A 40 -1.76 -6.14 -3.51
N LYS A 41 -0.59 -6.73 -3.80
CA LYS A 41 0.16 -6.55 -5.06
C LYS A 41 -0.72 -6.66 -6.31
N ASP A 42 -1.65 -7.62 -6.33
CA ASP A 42 -2.53 -7.88 -7.48
C ASP A 42 -3.98 -7.41 -7.26
N ARG A 43 -4.27 -6.69 -6.17
CA ARG A 43 -5.64 -6.36 -5.76
C ARG A 43 -5.91 -4.89 -5.52
N VAL A 44 -4.90 -4.11 -5.24
CA VAL A 44 -5.00 -2.66 -5.10
C VAL A 44 -4.18 -1.97 -6.17
N SER A 45 -4.46 -0.68 -6.39
CA SER A 45 -3.69 0.13 -7.33
C SER A 45 -2.25 0.29 -6.88
N THR A 46 -1.35 0.44 -7.85
CA THR A 46 0.09 0.61 -7.60
C THR A 46 0.37 1.78 -6.66
N VAL A 47 -0.35 2.90 -6.78
CA VAL A 47 -0.13 4.08 -5.94
C VAL A 47 -0.44 3.80 -4.46
N VAL A 48 -1.48 3.03 -4.15
CA VAL A 48 -1.82 2.65 -2.76
C VAL A 48 -0.81 1.62 -2.25
N TRP A 49 -0.43 0.67 -3.08
CA TRP A 49 0.59 -0.32 -2.73
C TRP A 49 1.94 0.34 -2.45
N ASP A 50 2.42 1.20 -3.35
CA ASP A 50 3.68 1.93 -3.21
C ASP A 50 3.68 2.83 -1.97
N PHE A 51 2.55 3.51 -1.68
CA PHE A 51 2.41 4.31 -0.47
C PHE A 51 2.61 3.48 0.80
N ILE A 52 1.92 2.35 0.92
CA ILE A 52 2.03 1.49 2.10
C ILE A 52 3.40 0.83 2.18
N ASN A 53 3.97 0.40 1.05
CA ASN A 53 5.31 -0.18 1.00
C ASN A 53 6.40 0.78 1.50
N GLN A 54 6.27 2.07 1.24
CA GLN A 54 7.19 3.10 1.72
C GLN A 54 6.83 3.61 3.13
N ASN A 55 5.59 3.43 3.58
CA ASN A 55 5.06 4.04 4.80
C ASN A 55 4.27 3.02 5.64
N HIS A 56 4.91 1.93 6.06
CA HIS A 56 4.31 0.81 6.80
C HIS A 56 3.47 1.24 8.02
N LYS A 57 3.88 2.31 8.70
CA LYS A 57 3.20 2.86 9.89
C LYS A 57 1.76 3.33 9.61
N HIS A 58 1.42 3.60 8.35
CA HIS A 58 0.08 4.03 7.95
C HIS A 58 -0.84 2.89 7.55
N LEU A 59 -0.37 1.63 7.54
CA LEU A 59 -1.21 0.49 7.21
C LEU A 59 -2.33 0.30 8.22
N GLU A 60 -1.99 0.39 9.49
CA GLU A 60 -2.95 0.25 10.60
C GLU A 60 -2.52 1.08 11.80
N HIS A 61 -3.49 1.40 12.65
CA HIS A 61 -3.26 2.15 13.86
C HIS A 61 -2.61 1.27 14.94
N SER A 62 -1.62 1.81 15.64
CA SER A 62 -0.85 1.10 16.68
C SER A 62 -0.96 1.75 18.06
N GLY A 63 -1.96 2.59 18.33
CA GLY A 63 -2.15 3.28 19.59
C GLY A 63 -3.55 3.09 20.18
N ASP A 64 -3.88 3.88 21.18
CA ASP A 64 -5.21 3.89 21.78
C ASP A 64 -6.25 4.44 20.79
N PHE A 65 -7.43 3.84 20.79
CA PHE A 65 -8.55 4.29 19.97
C PHE A 65 -9.36 5.35 20.70
N GLU A 66 -9.41 6.55 20.13
CA GLU A 66 -10.31 7.60 20.63
C GLU A 66 -11.71 7.43 20.04
N PRO A 67 -12.77 7.65 20.84
CA PRO A 67 -14.13 7.57 20.35
C PRO A 67 -14.40 8.52 19.17
N ASN A 68 -15.15 8.06 18.18
CA ASN A 68 -15.56 8.83 17.01
C ASN A 68 -14.43 9.27 16.06
N LYS A 69 -13.24 8.70 16.16
CA LYS A 69 -12.16 8.89 15.18
C LYS A 69 -12.09 7.73 14.20
N VAL A 70 -11.74 8.05 12.96
CA VAL A 70 -11.43 7.06 11.92
C VAL A 70 -9.95 6.76 11.98
N TYR A 71 -9.61 5.48 11.93
CA TYR A 71 -8.24 5.00 11.94
C TYR A 71 -7.97 4.10 10.75
N PRO A 72 -6.73 4.08 10.23
CA PRO A 72 -6.36 3.20 9.14
C PRO A 72 -6.42 1.73 9.57
N SER A 73 -6.80 0.88 8.65
CA SER A 73 -6.74 -0.57 8.77
C SER A 73 -6.50 -1.19 7.40
N ARG A 74 -6.02 -2.41 7.38
CA ARG A 74 -5.80 -3.18 6.13
C ARG A 74 -7.04 -3.21 5.24
N ARG A 75 -8.21 -3.36 5.85
CA ARG A 75 -9.50 -3.34 5.15
C ARG A 75 -9.86 -1.95 4.63
N SER A 76 -9.62 -0.91 5.41
CA SER A 76 -9.96 0.45 5.01
C SER A 76 -9.13 0.92 3.82
N TRP A 77 -7.86 0.52 3.73
CA TRP A 77 -7.03 0.80 2.55
C TRP A 77 -7.55 0.13 1.28
N ALA A 78 -7.93 -1.15 1.36
CA ALA A 78 -8.50 -1.86 0.21
C ALA A 78 -9.82 -1.23 -0.26
N ARG A 79 -10.67 -0.81 0.69
CA ARG A 79 -11.95 -0.14 0.37
C ARG A 79 -11.75 1.29 -0.16
N LEU A 80 -10.76 2.00 0.36
CA LEU A 80 -10.38 3.32 -0.15
C LEU A 80 -9.92 3.20 -1.60
N ASP A 81 -9.05 2.25 -1.90
CA ASP A 81 -8.55 1.97 -3.24
C ASP A 81 -9.71 1.71 -4.22
N GLU A 82 -10.61 0.81 -3.90
CA GLU A 82 -11.78 0.49 -4.71
C GLU A 82 -12.64 1.74 -4.97
N CYS A 83 -12.89 2.54 -3.93
CA CYS A 83 -13.68 3.76 -4.03
C CYS A 83 -12.99 4.83 -4.90
N MET A 84 -11.69 5.02 -4.73
CA MET A 84 -10.91 5.98 -5.52
C MET A 84 -10.75 5.54 -6.98
N GLN A 85 -10.63 4.25 -7.26
CA GLN A 85 -10.64 3.71 -8.62
C GLN A 85 -11.98 4.01 -9.31
N MET A 86 -13.10 3.72 -8.63
CA MET A 86 -14.43 4.03 -9.18
C MET A 86 -14.64 5.53 -9.42
N ALA A 87 -14.02 6.39 -8.60
CA ALA A 87 -14.06 7.84 -8.77
C ALA A 87 -13.06 8.36 -9.82
N GLY A 88 -12.22 7.51 -10.40
CA GLY A 88 -11.20 7.88 -11.38
C GLY A 88 -10.01 8.67 -10.80
N LEU A 89 -9.86 8.72 -9.46
CA LEU A 89 -8.84 9.54 -8.78
C LEU A 89 -7.44 8.92 -8.79
N LEU A 90 -7.32 7.64 -9.13
CA LEU A 90 -6.05 6.92 -9.14
C LEU A 90 -5.45 6.75 -10.55
N GLN A 91 -6.11 7.28 -11.59
CA GLN A 91 -5.59 7.24 -12.96
C GLN A 91 -4.40 8.20 -13.13
N ASP A 92 -4.51 9.38 -12.54
CA ASP A 92 -3.43 10.37 -12.43
C ASP A 92 -3.45 10.93 -11.01
N PRO A 93 -2.76 10.26 -10.05
CA PRO A 93 -2.81 10.66 -8.65
C PRO A 93 -2.28 12.05 -8.40
N GLN A 94 -1.26 12.51 -9.15
CA GLN A 94 -0.67 13.81 -9.00
C GLN A 94 -1.66 14.93 -9.35
N VAL A 95 -2.43 14.75 -10.43
CA VAL A 95 -3.46 15.71 -10.85
C VAL A 95 -4.68 15.64 -9.94
N SER A 96 -5.03 14.44 -9.47
CA SER A 96 -6.21 14.19 -8.62
C SER A 96 -6.00 14.60 -7.16
N ALA A 97 -4.74 14.67 -6.69
CA ALA A 97 -4.41 15.06 -5.33
C ALA A 97 -4.97 16.44 -5.00
N GLY A 98 -5.60 16.58 -3.84
CA GLY A 98 -6.25 17.82 -3.43
C GLY A 98 -7.44 17.57 -2.50
N PRO A 99 -8.35 18.57 -2.34
CA PRO A 99 -9.41 18.50 -1.34
C PRO A 99 -10.34 17.29 -1.47
N THR A 100 -10.73 16.91 -2.69
CA THR A 100 -11.62 15.75 -2.91
C THR A 100 -10.92 14.45 -2.58
N PHE A 101 -9.69 14.27 -3.05
CA PHE A 101 -8.83 13.12 -2.76
C PHE A 101 -8.62 12.98 -1.24
N PHE A 102 -8.22 14.08 -0.59
CA PHE A 102 -8.01 14.14 0.85
C PHE A 102 -9.28 13.79 1.65
N ASN A 103 -10.42 14.41 1.32
CA ASN A 103 -11.68 14.18 2.04
C ASN A 103 -12.14 12.73 1.93
N LEU A 104 -11.99 12.13 0.75
CA LEU A 104 -12.30 10.73 0.55
C LEU A 104 -11.37 9.84 1.36
N ALA A 105 -10.06 10.05 1.28
CA ALA A 105 -9.08 9.32 2.06
C ALA A 105 -9.34 9.44 3.58
N SER A 106 -9.62 10.65 4.07
CA SER A 106 -9.89 10.92 5.49
C SER A 106 -11.08 10.12 6.03
N GLY A 107 -12.09 9.88 5.20
CA GLY A 107 -13.26 9.07 5.57
C GLY A 107 -12.94 7.58 5.77
N PHE A 108 -11.87 7.06 5.18
CA PHE A 108 -11.48 5.65 5.27
C PHE A 108 -10.30 5.40 6.20
N VAL A 109 -9.27 6.25 6.16
CA VAL A 109 -7.99 6.01 6.84
C VAL A 109 -7.65 7.07 7.89
N GLY A 110 -8.59 7.96 8.17
CA GLY A 110 -8.43 9.03 9.15
C GLY A 110 -7.57 10.18 8.64
N PHE A 111 -7.47 11.22 9.46
CA PHE A 111 -6.83 12.48 9.07
C PHE A 111 -5.34 12.30 8.76
N GLU A 112 -4.59 11.64 9.64
CA GLU A 112 -3.13 11.47 9.49
C GLU A 112 -2.77 10.63 8.26
N GLY A 113 -3.47 9.51 8.06
CA GLY A 113 -3.31 8.68 6.88
C GLY A 113 -3.66 9.42 5.59
N ALA A 114 -4.73 10.24 5.62
CA ALA A 114 -5.15 11.03 4.47
C ALA A 114 -4.16 12.14 4.11
N VAL A 115 -3.60 12.85 5.10
CA VAL A 115 -2.55 13.87 4.86
C VAL A 115 -1.34 13.22 4.19
N ALA A 116 -0.82 12.15 4.79
CA ALA A 116 0.36 11.49 4.27
C ALA A 116 0.13 10.91 2.86
N PHE A 117 -1.04 10.32 2.60
CA PHE A 117 -1.36 9.75 1.31
C PHE A 117 -1.61 10.83 0.24
N ASN A 118 -2.24 11.95 0.59
CA ASN A 118 -2.43 13.07 -0.34
C ASN A 118 -1.09 13.74 -0.70
N ASP A 119 -0.20 13.92 0.26
CA ASP A 119 1.15 14.47 0.01
C ASP A 119 1.97 13.51 -0.85
N PHE A 120 1.88 12.20 -0.60
CA PHE A 120 2.48 11.19 -1.45
C PHE A 120 1.94 11.25 -2.87
N ALA A 121 0.63 11.34 -3.05
CA ALA A 121 -0.01 11.42 -4.36
C ALA A 121 0.38 12.70 -5.12
N MET A 122 0.49 13.86 -4.45
CA MET A 122 0.96 15.11 -5.05
C MET A 122 2.36 15.00 -5.65
N ASN A 123 3.22 14.22 -4.99
CA ASN A 123 4.61 14.01 -5.39
C ASN A 123 4.80 12.67 -6.13
N TYR A 124 3.69 11.96 -6.36
CA TYR A 124 3.69 10.73 -7.13
C TYR A 124 3.94 11.07 -8.60
N SER A 125 5.20 11.37 -8.92
CA SER A 125 5.64 11.25 -10.30
C SER A 125 5.37 9.81 -10.68
N THR A 126 4.65 9.58 -11.75
CA THR A 126 4.34 8.26 -12.30
C THR A 126 5.63 7.46 -12.21
N GLN A 127 5.73 6.57 -11.22
CA GLN A 127 6.99 5.85 -11.02
C GLN A 127 7.22 5.16 -12.33
N VAL A 128 8.37 5.46 -12.90
CA VAL A 128 8.83 4.84 -14.12
C VAL A 128 8.69 3.35 -13.91
N THR A 129 7.82 2.74 -14.66
CA THR A 129 7.63 1.30 -14.53
C THR A 129 8.87 0.62 -15.10
N VAL A 130 9.21 -0.55 -14.58
CA VAL A 130 10.26 -1.39 -15.14
C VAL A 130 10.08 -1.55 -16.65
N LYS A 131 8.83 -1.69 -17.10
CA LYS A 131 8.43 -1.75 -18.50
C LYS A 131 8.77 -0.49 -19.29
N ASP A 132 8.52 0.71 -18.74
CA ASP A 132 8.84 1.98 -19.38
C ASP A 132 10.34 2.09 -19.71
N ILE A 133 11.21 1.54 -18.86
CA ILE A 133 12.68 1.58 -19.09
C ILE A 133 13.10 0.43 -19.99
N LEU A 134 12.75 -0.80 -19.65
CA LEU A 134 13.30 -1.97 -20.33
C LEU A 134 12.66 -2.19 -21.71
N GLU A 135 11.35 -2.09 -21.83
CA GLU A 135 10.63 -2.36 -23.09
C GLU A 135 10.47 -1.10 -23.95
N ASP A 136 10.08 0.02 -23.33
CA ASP A 136 9.75 1.25 -24.07
C ASP A 136 10.94 2.21 -24.23
N GLY A 137 12.08 1.99 -23.53
CA GLY A 137 13.29 2.81 -23.62
C GLY A 137 13.08 4.29 -23.23
N LYS A 138 12.11 4.58 -22.34
CA LYS A 138 11.74 5.96 -21.94
C LYS A 138 12.71 6.53 -20.90
N LEU A 139 14.00 6.62 -21.26
CA LEU A 139 15.09 7.06 -20.38
C LEU A 139 14.95 8.52 -19.93
N ASP A 140 14.20 9.32 -20.67
CA ASP A 140 13.93 10.72 -20.29
C ASP A 140 13.23 10.85 -18.94
N LYS A 141 12.48 9.85 -18.52
CA LYS A 141 11.77 9.82 -17.25
C LYS A 141 12.67 9.63 -16.02
N VAL A 142 13.90 9.12 -16.21
CA VAL A 142 14.85 8.85 -15.12
C VAL A 142 16.00 9.87 -15.05
N LYS A 143 16.08 10.81 -15.98
CA LYS A 143 17.17 11.80 -16.03
C LYS A 143 17.30 12.66 -14.77
N ASP A 144 16.18 12.95 -14.13
CA ASP A 144 16.11 13.78 -12.93
C ASP A 144 16.03 12.97 -11.64
N PHE A 145 16.21 11.64 -11.71
CA PHE A 145 16.16 10.76 -10.55
C PHE A 145 17.33 11.00 -9.61
N SER A 146 17.02 11.02 -8.30
CA SER A 146 18.06 10.94 -7.28
C SER A 146 18.66 9.51 -7.22
N ILE A 147 19.81 9.37 -6.55
CA ILE A 147 20.42 8.06 -6.32
C ILE A 147 19.44 7.09 -5.62
N ASN A 148 18.64 7.61 -4.68
CA ASN A 148 17.65 6.80 -3.97
C ASN A 148 16.52 6.31 -4.88
N ASP A 149 16.09 7.14 -5.85
CA ASP A 149 15.06 6.77 -6.82
C ASP A 149 15.58 5.67 -7.75
N HIS A 150 16.84 5.77 -8.20
CA HIS A 150 17.48 4.71 -8.99
C HIS A 150 17.61 3.41 -8.19
N CYS A 151 18.02 3.47 -6.92
CA CYS A 151 18.08 2.28 -6.06
C CYS A 151 16.69 1.62 -5.92
N SER A 152 15.65 2.42 -5.68
CA SER A 152 14.28 1.91 -5.56
C SER A 152 13.79 1.28 -6.87
N LEU A 153 14.18 1.84 -8.03
CA LEU A 153 13.85 1.26 -9.34
C LEU A 153 14.54 -0.09 -9.55
N ILE A 154 15.81 -0.20 -9.17
CA ILE A 154 16.58 -1.46 -9.27
C ILE A 154 16.01 -2.51 -8.32
N GLU A 155 15.67 -2.14 -7.08
CA GLU A 155 15.01 -3.03 -6.12
C GLU A 155 13.66 -3.53 -6.65
N LYS A 156 12.93 -2.68 -7.36
CA LYS A 156 11.66 -3.07 -8.01
C LYS A 156 11.91 -4.05 -9.17
N MET A 157 12.95 -3.84 -9.98
CA MET A 157 13.35 -4.77 -11.04
C MET A 157 13.73 -6.14 -10.47
N ASP A 158 14.41 -6.19 -9.33
CA ASP A 158 14.76 -7.44 -8.64
C ASP A 158 13.51 -8.13 -8.08
N SER A 159 12.60 -7.37 -7.45
CA SER A 159 11.35 -7.90 -6.92
C SER A 159 10.39 -8.41 -7.99
N ASP A 160 10.40 -7.82 -9.18
CA ASP A 160 9.63 -8.27 -10.34
C ASP A 160 10.31 -9.42 -11.08
N GLU A 161 11.41 -9.96 -10.52
CA GLU A 161 12.13 -11.13 -11.04
C GLU A 161 12.70 -10.94 -12.46
N VAL A 162 12.86 -9.70 -12.91
CA VAL A 162 13.29 -9.34 -14.28
C VAL A 162 14.61 -10.01 -14.65
N PHE A 163 15.52 -10.19 -13.69
CA PHE A 163 16.86 -10.76 -13.92
C PHE A 163 16.92 -12.29 -13.72
N LYS A 164 15.79 -12.96 -13.47
CA LYS A 164 15.76 -14.44 -13.36
C LYS A 164 15.74 -15.16 -14.70
N GLU A 165 15.31 -14.47 -15.75
CA GLU A 165 15.34 -14.98 -17.13
C GLU A 165 16.40 -14.22 -17.94
N GLU A 166 16.79 -14.77 -19.11
CA GLU A 166 17.67 -14.03 -20.03
C GLU A 166 16.98 -12.78 -20.54
N VAL A 167 17.50 -11.61 -20.12
CA VAL A 167 17.00 -10.31 -20.57
C VAL A 167 17.48 -10.07 -22.01
N PRO A 168 16.60 -9.71 -22.95
CA PRO A 168 16.97 -9.38 -24.32
C PRO A 168 18.03 -8.27 -24.38
N GLN A 169 18.96 -8.34 -25.35
CA GLN A 169 20.06 -7.37 -25.46
C GLN A 169 19.57 -5.93 -25.55
N GLU A 170 18.47 -5.67 -26.26
CA GLU A 170 17.87 -4.34 -26.38
C GLU A 170 17.43 -3.77 -25.04
N GLN A 171 16.89 -4.60 -24.14
CA GLN A 171 16.49 -4.20 -22.79
C GLN A 171 17.73 -3.95 -21.89
N MET A 172 18.80 -4.71 -22.09
CA MET A 172 20.07 -4.49 -21.39
C MET A 172 20.73 -3.17 -21.85
N ASP A 173 20.64 -2.85 -23.13
CA ASP A 173 21.14 -1.60 -23.68
C ASP A 173 20.35 -0.40 -23.11
N ASN A 174 19.04 -0.52 -22.95
CA ASN A 174 18.20 0.49 -22.31
C ASN A 174 18.55 0.68 -20.81
N LEU A 175 18.93 -0.40 -20.11
CA LEU A 175 19.34 -0.32 -18.71
C LEU A 175 20.72 0.34 -18.55
N ALA A 176 21.59 0.22 -19.53
CA ALA A 176 22.96 0.73 -19.49
C ALA A 176 23.09 2.19 -19.98
N ALA A 177 22.04 2.73 -20.59
CA ALA A 177 22.03 4.08 -21.17
C ALA A 177 21.62 5.14 -20.14
#